data_115e708c12e6fb3e1f170f55768fceee
#
_entry.id   115e708c12e6fb3e1f170f55768fceee
#
_cell.length_a   1.000
_cell.length_b   1.000
_cell.length_c   1.000
_cell.angle_alpha   90.00
_cell.angle_beta   90.00
_cell.angle_gamma   90.00
#
_symmetry.space_group_name_H-M   'P 1'
#
loop_
_entity.id
_entity.type
_entity.pdbx_description
1 polymer ?
#
loop_
_entity_poly.entity_id
_entity_poly.type
_entity_poly.pdbx_seq_one_letter_code
_entity_poly.pdbx_strand_id
1 'polypeptide(L)'
;NYKCSVAKHYIYEDVSVGVNDFDSELWGKASVYRDFTGECMPRNFLRHDGDFSGVYLTDDTNRNDIDTVSVMKDGEYLYFRITTVDPVTAYQNGDTEWMNIRIRTKNGGETDSLGYHYAINREVFSDGTSSVQRCAPDGSFASVGRAEYFLSRNVLCIKVPLNVLKLSADNYQIEFKVNDNISDSSDVLSFYNSGDSAPIGGLSWQFGY
;
A
#
# COMPACT_ATOMS: atom_id res chain seq x y z
N ASN A 1 -7.16 -14.33 -9.00
CA ASN A 1 -6.23 -13.21 -8.78
C ASN A 1 -5.89 -12.61 -10.14
N TYR A 2 -6.48 -11.47 -10.45
CA TYR A 2 -6.08 -10.68 -11.61
C TYR A 2 -4.83 -9.89 -11.22
N LYS A 3 -3.79 -10.00 -12.03
CA LYS A 3 -2.53 -9.30 -11.82
C LYS A 3 -2.40 -8.21 -12.86
N CYS A 4 -2.26 -6.98 -12.42
CA CYS A 4 -1.84 -5.89 -13.29
C CYS A 4 -0.32 -5.93 -13.38
N SER A 5 0.22 -6.27 -14.54
CA SER A 5 1.66 -6.31 -14.75
C SER A 5 2.21 -4.94 -15.11
N VAL A 6 3.41 -4.66 -14.66
CA VAL A 6 4.14 -3.44 -14.95
C VAL A 6 5.27 -3.71 -15.91
N ALA A 7 5.40 -2.82 -16.88
CA ALA A 7 6.35 -3.00 -17.97
C ALA A 7 7.81 -2.71 -17.58
N LYS A 8 8.08 -1.96 -16.52
CA LYS A 8 9.44 -1.49 -16.19
C LYS A 8 9.67 -1.36 -14.70
N HIS A 9 10.86 -1.73 -14.26
CA HIS A 9 11.37 -1.44 -12.92
C HIS A 9 12.82 -0.95 -13.05
N TYR A 10 13.25 -0.15 -12.09
CA TYR A 10 14.61 0.38 -12.04
C TYR A 10 15.27 0.03 -10.72
N ILE A 11 16.52 -0.39 -10.79
CA ILE A 11 17.37 -0.74 -9.68
C ILE A 11 18.44 0.33 -9.56
N TYR A 12 18.62 0.86 -8.36
CA TYR A 12 19.69 1.81 -8.04
C TYR A 12 20.62 1.14 -7.04
N GLU A 13 21.70 0.56 -7.55
CA GLU A 13 22.65 -0.16 -6.70
C GLU A 13 23.59 0.78 -5.94
N ASP A 14 23.83 1.97 -6.49
CA ASP A 14 24.89 2.89 -6.01
C ASP A 14 24.37 4.18 -5.35
N VAL A 15 23.07 4.42 -5.32
CA VAL A 15 22.50 5.69 -4.82
C VAL A 15 21.31 5.42 -3.91
N SER A 16 21.53 5.59 -2.61
CA SER A 16 20.44 5.60 -1.63
C SER A 16 19.65 6.89 -1.75
N VAL A 17 18.33 6.78 -1.84
CA VAL A 17 17.40 7.91 -1.81
C VAL A 17 16.99 8.15 -0.36
N GLY A 18 17.04 9.40 0.12
CA GLY A 18 16.44 9.75 1.41
C GLY A 18 14.91 9.62 1.33
N VAL A 19 14.26 9.22 2.41
CA VAL A 19 12.80 9.15 2.45
C VAL A 19 12.13 10.50 2.17
N ASN A 20 12.82 11.60 2.49
CA ASN A 20 12.37 12.97 2.26
C ASN A 20 12.80 13.55 0.89
N ASP A 21 13.52 12.78 0.08
CA ASP A 21 13.93 13.19 -1.28
C ASP A 21 12.80 12.95 -2.30
N PHE A 22 11.58 13.29 -1.95
CA PHE A 22 10.37 13.01 -2.76
C PHE A 22 10.33 13.79 -4.08
N ASP A 23 11.13 14.86 -4.23
CA ASP A 23 11.30 15.65 -5.45
C ASP A 23 12.55 15.27 -6.24
N SER A 24 13.30 14.26 -5.80
CA SER A 24 14.52 13.83 -6.49
C SER A 24 14.25 13.43 -7.94
N GLU A 25 15.12 13.81 -8.86
CA GLU A 25 15.06 13.39 -10.27
C GLU A 25 15.11 11.87 -10.45
N LEU A 26 15.59 11.14 -9.45
CA LEU A 26 15.62 9.67 -9.45
C LEU A 26 14.22 9.06 -9.55
N TRP A 27 13.19 9.74 -9.03
CA TRP A 27 11.81 9.28 -9.17
C TRP A 27 11.31 9.26 -10.62
N GLY A 28 11.94 10.03 -11.52
CA GLY A 28 11.70 9.94 -12.96
C GLY A 28 12.04 8.59 -13.59
N LYS A 29 12.81 7.76 -12.87
CA LYS A 29 13.21 6.41 -13.30
C LYS A 29 12.44 5.29 -12.59
N ALA A 30 11.58 5.62 -11.63
CA ALA A 30 10.76 4.64 -10.92
C ALA A 30 9.73 3.99 -11.84
N SER A 31 9.30 2.78 -11.48
CA SER A 31 8.10 2.17 -12.06
C SER A 31 6.89 2.91 -11.54
N VAL A 32 6.07 3.44 -12.45
CA VAL A 32 4.89 4.24 -12.11
C VAL A 32 3.62 3.44 -12.41
N TYR A 33 2.77 3.35 -11.40
CA TYR A 33 1.48 2.69 -11.41
C TYR A 33 0.41 3.76 -11.26
N ARG A 34 -0.53 3.82 -12.19
CA ARG A 34 -1.62 4.79 -12.15
C ARG A 34 -2.88 4.13 -11.67
N ASP A 35 -3.54 4.79 -10.75
CA ASP A 35 -4.86 4.40 -10.30
C ASP A 35 -5.95 5.21 -10.99
N PHE A 36 -7.18 4.80 -10.76
CA PHE A 36 -8.36 5.50 -11.26
C PHE A 36 -8.84 6.48 -10.19
N THR A 37 -8.75 7.76 -10.46
CA THR A 37 -9.12 8.81 -9.50
C THR A 37 -10.63 9.04 -9.43
N GLY A 38 -11.11 9.44 -8.24
CA GLY A 38 -12.52 9.71 -7.97
C GLY A 38 -13.30 8.50 -7.43
N GLU A 39 -12.65 7.38 -7.17
CA GLU A 39 -13.31 6.18 -6.63
C GLU A 39 -13.49 6.21 -5.11
N CYS A 40 -12.79 7.09 -4.41
CA CYS A 40 -12.99 7.36 -2.99
C CYS A 40 -14.21 8.26 -2.70
N MET A 41 -14.98 8.65 -3.72
CA MET A 41 -16.20 9.44 -3.56
C MET A 41 -17.20 8.80 -2.60
N PRO A 42 -18.05 9.58 -1.94
CA PRO A 42 -19.11 9.05 -1.09
C PRO A 42 -19.92 7.98 -1.80
N ARG A 43 -20.05 6.83 -1.15
CA ARG A 43 -20.70 5.64 -1.67
C ARG A 43 -21.80 5.17 -0.73
N ASN A 44 -22.85 4.63 -1.33
CA ASN A 44 -23.94 4.01 -0.60
C ASN A 44 -24.46 2.81 -1.41
N PHE A 45 -23.88 1.64 -1.17
CA PHE A 45 -24.21 0.43 -1.90
C PHE A 45 -25.03 -0.53 -1.05
N LEU A 46 -26.07 -1.12 -1.63
CA LEU A 46 -26.73 -2.24 -1.02
C LEU A 46 -25.80 -3.46 -1.02
N ARG A 47 -25.64 -4.07 0.13
CA ARG A 47 -24.84 -5.28 0.28
C ARG A 47 -25.49 -6.45 -0.45
N HIS A 48 -24.69 -7.15 -1.29
CA HIS A 48 -25.16 -8.25 -2.14
C HIS A 48 -24.38 -9.56 -1.91
N ASP A 49 -23.77 -9.75 -0.77
CA ASP A 49 -22.92 -10.91 -0.44
C ASP A 49 -23.69 -12.14 0.08
N GLY A 50 -24.93 -12.28 -0.31
CA GLY A 50 -25.79 -13.42 0.05
C GLY A 50 -26.72 -13.17 1.25
N ASP A 51 -26.53 -12.12 2.01
CA ASP A 51 -27.48 -11.63 2.98
C ASP A 51 -28.22 -10.40 2.43
N PHE A 52 -29.42 -10.64 1.90
CA PHE A 52 -30.29 -9.58 1.37
C PHE A 52 -31.02 -8.82 2.47
N SER A 53 -30.45 -8.67 3.64
CA SER A 53 -31.04 -8.01 4.82
C SER A 53 -31.29 -6.50 4.64
N GLY A 54 -30.97 -5.93 3.48
CA GLY A 54 -31.13 -4.50 3.21
C GLY A 54 -30.06 -3.63 3.88
N VAL A 55 -28.91 -4.22 4.21
CA VAL A 55 -27.76 -3.50 4.76
C VAL A 55 -27.11 -2.67 3.65
N TYR A 56 -26.92 -1.39 3.92
CA TYR A 56 -26.16 -0.50 3.04
C TYR A 56 -24.72 -0.33 3.57
N LEU A 57 -23.78 -0.43 2.66
CA LEU A 57 -22.38 -0.11 2.89
C LEU A 57 -22.17 1.34 2.49
N THR A 58 -21.93 2.21 3.45
CA THR A 58 -21.75 3.64 3.27
C THR A 58 -20.31 4.05 3.55
N ASP A 59 -19.75 4.84 2.66
CA ASP A 59 -18.51 5.58 2.90
C ASP A 59 -18.72 7.02 2.43
N ASP A 60 -18.52 7.97 3.31
CA ASP A 60 -18.68 9.40 3.06
C ASP A 60 -17.41 10.20 3.40
N THR A 61 -16.30 9.54 3.66
CA THR A 61 -15.05 10.20 4.06
C THR A 61 -14.36 10.93 2.93
N ASN A 62 -14.42 10.42 1.70
CA ASN A 62 -13.81 11.02 0.50
C ASN A 62 -12.36 11.48 0.74
N ARG A 63 -11.56 10.65 1.44
CA ARG A 63 -10.18 11.00 1.81
C ARG A 63 -9.17 10.19 0.99
N ASN A 64 -8.02 10.81 0.73
CA ASN A 64 -6.83 10.15 0.19
C ASN A 64 -7.05 9.41 -1.15
N ASP A 65 -7.73 10.08 -2.10
CA ASP A 65 -7.91 9.58 -3.49
C ASP A 65 -6.53 9.37 -4.13
N ILE A 66 -6.12 8.12 -4.27
CA ILE A 66 -4.79 7.71 -4.74
C ILE A 66 -4.72 7.89 -6.25
N ASP A 67 -3.74 8.68 -6.74
CA ASP A 67 -3.52 8.92 -8.16
C ASP A 67 -2.41 8.03 -8.72
N THR A 68 -1.24 8.05 -8.07
CA THR A 68 -0.09 7.26 -8.56
C THR A 68 0.70 6.63 -7.42
N VAL A 69 1.28 5.47 -7.71
CA VAL A 69 2.29 4.85 -6.87
C VAL A 69 3.55 4.63 -7.69
N SER A 70 4.64 5.25 -7.28
CA SER A 70 5.96 5.04 -7.88
C SER A 70 6.77 4.10 -7.00
N VAL A 71 7.41 3.09 -7.59
CA VAL A 71 8.21 2.09 -6.87
C VAL A 71 9.59 2.00 -7.48
N MET A 72 10.59 2.00 -6.62
CA MET A 72 11.99 1.72 -6.99
C MET A 72 12.70 1.00 -5.84
N LYS A 73 13.90 0.50 -6.08
CA LYS A 73 14.75 -0.11 -5.06
C LYS A 73 16.23 0.22 -5.30
N ASP A 74 17.01 0.13 -4.24
CA ASP A 74 18.46 -0.01 -4.29
C ASP A 74 18.90 -1.39 -3.75
N GLY A 75 20.15 -1.53 -3.34
CA GLY A 75 20.68 -2.77 -2.77
C GLY A 75 20.09 -3.16 -1.41
N GLU A 76 19.53 -2.22 -0.66
CA GLU A 76 19.11 -2.40 0.74
C GLU A 76 17.64 -2.08 0.99
N TYR A 77 17.03 -1.19 0.19
CA TYR A 77 15.70 -0.64 0.45
C TYR A 77 14.77 -0.76 -0.76
N LEU A 78 13.50 -0.87 -0.43
CA LEU A 78 12.36 -0.69 -1.34
C LEU A 78 11.71 0.65 -1.02
N TYR A 79 11.40 1.43 -2.05
CA TYR A 79 10.86 2.78 -1.94
C TYR A 79 9.51 2.86 -2.61
N PHE A 80 8.56 3.47 -1.93
CA PHE A 80 7.26 3.82 -2.47
C PHE A 80 7.07 5.33 -2.38
N ARG A 81 6.59 5.95 -3.46
CA ARG A 81 6.12 7.33 -3.48
C ARG A 81 4.68 7.31 -3.96
N ILE A 82 3.77 7.61 -3.06
CA ILE A 82 2.33 7.59 -3.29
C ILE A 82 1.87 9.04 -3.43
N THR A 83 1.15 9.34 -4.50
CA THR A 83 0.52 10.66 -4.69
C THR A 83 -0.98 10.53 -4.64
N THR A 84 -1.63 11.49 -4.03
CA THR A 84 -3.09 11.62 -3.97
C THR A 84 -3.55 12.86 -4.71
N VAL A 85 -4.82 12.90 -5.12
CA VAL A 85 -5.43 14.06 -5.80
C VAL A 85 -5.39 15.29 -4.90
N ASP A 86 -5.85 15.15 -3.67
CA ASP A 86 -5.84 16.17 -2.64
C ASP A 86 -4.75 15.90 -1.58
N PRO A 87 -4.42 16.86 -0.71
CA PRO A 87 -3.46 16.63 0.37
C PRO A 87 -3.86 15.43 1.23
N VAL A 88 -2.87 14.55 1.51
CA VAL A 88 -3.08 13.37 2.35
C VAL A 88 -3.58 13.79 3.74
N THR A 89 -4.68 13.22 4.17
CA THR A 89 -5.20 13.39 5.52
C THR A 89 -4.19 12.88 6.54
N ALA A 90 -3.88 13.67 7.55
CA ALA A 90 -2.90 13.29 8.57
C ALA A 90 -3.33 12.03 9.33
N TYR A 91 -2.37 11.16 9.62
CA TYR A 91 -2.58 9.97 10.45
C TYR A 91 -3.24 10.34 11.79
N GLN A 92 -4.25 9.57 12.15
CA GLN A 92 -4.87 9.63 13.47
C GLN A 92 -4.45 8.40 14.28
N ASN A 93 -4.07 8.63 15.55
CA ASN A 93 -3.63 7.52 16.40
C ASN A 93 -4.71 6.43 16.50
N GLY A 94 -4.33 5.19 16.15
CA GLY A 94 -5.24 4.04 16.13
C GLY A 94 -5.93 3.82 14.78
N ASP A 95 -5.72 4.66 13.78
CA ASP A 95 -6.19 4.43 12.41
C ASP A 95 -5.31 3.40 11.70
N THR A 96 -5.63 2.13 11.83
CA THR A 96 -4.86 1.02 11.26
C THR A 96 -5.06 0.85 9.76
N GLU A 97 -5.95 1.61 9.14
CA GLU A 97 -6.21 1.55 7.69
C GLU A 97 -5.84 2.87 6.98
N TRP A 98 -4.90 3.65 7.55
CA TRP A 98 -4.38 4.85 6.93
C TRP A 98 -3.23 4.54 5.97
N MET A 99 -3.42 4.80 4.67
CA MET A 99 -2.40 4.71 3.61
C MET A 99 -1.52 3.45 3.70
N ASN A 100 -2.15 2.30 3.89
CA ASN A 100 -1.45 1.02 4.02
C ASN A 100 -0.84 0.54 2.71
N ILE A 101 0.34 -0.07 2.77
CA ILE A 101 0.91 -0.83 1.66
C ILE A 101 0.87 -2.31 2.03
N ARG A 102 0.13 -3.09 1.26
CA ARG A 102 0.06 -4.55 1.41
C ARG A 102 1.00 -5.20 0.41
N ILE A 103 1.84 -6.11 0.89
CA ILE A 103 2.88 -6.74 0.09
C ILE A 103 2.77 -8.27 0.16
N ARG A 104 2.82 -8.88 -1.04
CA ARG A 104 3.08 -10.30 -1.23
C ARG A 104 4.45 -10.48 -1.85
N THR A 105 5.33 -11.25 -1.21
CA THR A 105 6.64 -11.62 -1.74
C THR A 105 6.58 -13.00 -2.38
N LYS A 106 7.44 -13.28 -3.35
CA LYS A 106 7.44 -14.55 -4.09
C LYS A 106 7.61 -15.78 -3.20
N ASN A 107 8.43 -15.68 -2.16
CA ASN A 107 8.80 -16.80 -1.27
C ASN A 107 8.36 -16.57 0.20
N GLY A 108 7.30 -15.81 0.41
CA GLY A 108 6.90 -15.35 1.75
C GLY A 108 6.26 -16.38 2.68
N GLY A 109 5.87 -17.56 2.18
CA GLY A 109 5.16 -18.56 2.98
C GLY A 109 3.67 -18.29 3.12
N GLU A 110 3.10 -18.48 4.31
CA GLU A 110 1.68 -18.25 4.58
C GLU A 110 1.29 -16.77 4.45
N THR A 111 0.08 -16.53 3.98
CA THR A 111 -0.50 -15.19 3.77
C THR A 111 -1.76 -15.03 4.62
N ASP A 112 -2.26 -13.79 4.71
CA ASP A 112 -3.63 -13.54 5.13
C ASP A 112 -4.66 -14.09 4.13
N SER A 113 -5.95 -13.93 4.44
CA SER A 113 -7.05 -14.37 3.58
C SER A 113 -7.05 -13.72 2.19
N LEU A 114 -6.43 -12.56 2.04
CA LEU A 114 -6.33 -11.81 0.79
C LEU A 114 -5.07 -12.13 -0.02
N GLY A 115 -4.16 -12.91 0.54
CA GLY A 115 -2.94 -13.35 -0.12
C GLY A 115 -1.72 -12.45 0.10
N TYR A 116 -1.73 -11.58 1.12
CA TYR A 116 -0.59 -10.72 1.46
C TYR A 116 0.23 -11.29 2.62
N HIS A 117 1.53 -11.04 2.58
CA HIS A 117 2.48 -11.43 3.62
C HIS A 117 2.72 -10.31 4.62
N TYR A 118 2.68 -9.06 4.18
CA TYR A 118 3.02 -7.90 5.00
C TYR A 118 2.02 -6.77 4.78
N ALA A 119 1.79 -6.01 5.86
CA ALA A 119 1.15 -4.70 5.83
C ALA A 119 2.12 -3.67 6.41
N ILE A 120 2.33 -2.57 5.69
CA ILE A 120 3.18 -1.47 6.09
C ILE A 120 2.28 -0.27 6.41
N ASN A 121 2.69 0.55 7.36
CA ASN A 121 2.05 1.81 7.69
C ASN A 121 0.71 1.69 8.44
N ARG A 122 0.48 0.57 9.14
CA ARG A 122 -0.70 0.42 10.01
C ARG A 122 -0.60 1.22 11.32
N GLU A 123 0.61 1.55 11.73
CA GLU A 123 0.91 2.40 12.87
C GLU A 123 2.02 3.37 12.49
N VAL A 124 1.86 4.62 12.86
CA VAL A 124 2.83 5.69 12.60
C VAL A 124 3.38 6.19 13.93
N PHE A 125 4.71 6.36 13.98
CA PHE A 125 5.42 6.75 15.19
C PHE A 125 5.96 8.17 15.10
N SER A 126 6.14 8.81 16.23
CA SER A 126 6.62 10.19 16.33
C SER A 126 8.07 10.40 15.89
N ASP A 127 8.82 9.32 15.71
CA ASP A 127 10.21 9.33 15.26
C ASP A 127 10.38 9.33 13.72
N GLY A 128 9.30 9.50 12.96
CA GLY A 128 9.34 9.49 11.49
C GLY A 128 9.37 8.08 10.89
N THR A 129 9.00 7.09 11.69
CA THR A 129 8.88 5.70 11.21
C THR A 129 7.44 5.20 11.28
N SER A 130 7.17 4.14 10.53
CA SER A 130 5.90 3.41 10.57
C SER A 130 6.12 1.90 10.70
N SER A 131 5.06 1.18 11.07
CA SER A 131 5.14 -0.26 11.30
C SER A 131 5.31 -1.03 9.99
N VAL A 132 6.10 -2.11 10.06
CA VAL A 132 6.06 -3.22 9.12
C VAL A 132 5.57 -4.44 9.88
N GLN A 133 4.42 -4.98 9.49
CA GLN A 133 3.76 -6.07 10.19
C GLN A 133 3.61 -7.28 9.26
N ARG A 134 3.84 -8.46 9.81
CA ARG A 134 3.56 -9.74 9.16
C ARG A 134 2.07 -10.06 9.32
N CYS A 135 1.42 -10.38 8.20
CA CYS A 135 0.05 -10.87 8.20
C CYS A 135 0.01 -12.38 8.46
N ALA A 136 -1.00 -12.85 9.16
CA ALA A 136 -1.24 -14.27 9.41
C ALA A 136 -2.58 -14.74 8.84
N PRO A 137 -2.77 -16.06 8.59
CA PRO A 137 -4.00 -16.62 8.05
C PRO A 137 -5.25 -16.35 8.91
N ASP A 138 -5.07 -16.16 10.21
CA ASP A 138 -6.13 -15.85 11.18
C ASP A 138 -6.49 -14.35 11.21
N GLY A 139 -5.90 -13.53 10.33
CA GLY A 139 -6.11 -12.09 10.28
C GLY A 139 -5.31 -11.29 11.30
N SER A 140 -4.47 -11.93 12.10
CA SER A 140 -3.60 -11.23 13.05
C SER A 140 -2.39 -10.60 12.37
N PHE A 141 -1.81 -9.58 13.05
CA PHE A 141 -0.64 -8.85 12.57
C PHE A 141 0.45 -8.87 13.66
N ALA A 142 1.68 -9.21 13.26
CA ALA A 142 2.83 -9.22 14.13
C ALA A 142 3.89 -8.24 13.65
N SER A 143 4.36 -7.32 14.50
CA SER A 143 5.42 -6.38 14.14
C SER A 143 6.71 -7.14 13.83
N VAL A 144 7.31 -6.84 12.67
CA VAL A 144 8.58 -7.45 12.21
C VAL A 144 9.67 -6.42 11.95
N GLY A 145 9.33 -5.15 11.95
CA GLY A 145 10.28 -4.07 11.73
C GLY A 145 9.60 -2.72 11.54
N ARG A 146 10.37 -1.78 11.04
CA ARG A 146 9.92 -0.42 10.76
C ARG A 146 10.36 0.02 9.38
N ALA A 147 9.58 0.93 8.80
CA ALA A 147 9.90 1.69 7.60
C ALA A 147 10.04 3.16 7.98
N GLU A 148 10.91 3.91 7.29
CA GLU A 148 10.89 5.36 7.35
C GLU A 148 9.72 5.88 6.51
N TYR A 149 9.06 6.95 6.95
CA TYR A 149 8.05 7.62 6.15
C TYR A 149 8.25 9.14 6.16
N PHE A 150 7.78 9.76 5.09
CA PHE A 150 7.76 11.22 4.95
C PHE A 150 6.49 11.64 4.25
N LEU A 151 5.79 12.61 4.81
CA LEU A 151 4.56 13.15 4.27
C LEU A 151 4.74 14.64 3.94
N SER A 152 4.44 15.01 2.69
CA SER A 152 4.42 16.40 2.26
C SER A 152 3.24 16.65 1.33
N ARG A 153 2.26 17.43 1.80
CA ARG A 153 1.04 17.74 1.05
C ARG A 153 0.35 16.45 0.57
N ASN A 154 0.32 16.24 -0.74
CA ASN A 154 -0.29 15.09 -1.41
C ASN A 154 0.71 13.98 -1.77
N VAL A 155 1.86 13.95 -1.15
CA VAL A 155 2.91 12.94 -1.38
C VAL A 155 3.27 12.25 -0.08
N LEU A 156 3.13 10.93 -0.05
CA LEU A 156 3.63 10.04 1.00
C LEU A 156 4.76 9.19 0.45
N CYS A 157 5.94 9.31 1.03
CA CYS A 157 7.08 8.43 0.73
C CYS A 157 7.28 7.43 1.86
N ILE A 158 7.52 6.17 1.50
CA ILE A 158 7.85 5.07 2.42
C ILE A 158 9.14 4.43 1.94
N LYS A 159 10.10 4.25 2.86
CA LYS A 159 11.35 3.55 2.63
C LYS A 159 11.44 2.36 3.58
N VAL A 160 11.40 1.16 3.04
CA VAL A 160 11.37 -0.07 3.82
C VAL A 160 12.60 -0.93 3.56
N PRO A 161 13.32 -1.42 4.60
CA PRO A 161 14.45 -2.30 4.41
C PRO A 161 14.02 -3.64 3.76
N LEU A 162 14.74 -4.07 2.71
CA LEU A 162 14.46 -5.33 2.01
C LEU A 162 14.49 -6.54 2.95
N ASN A 163 15.43 -6.57 3.88
CA ASN A 163 15.62 -7.68 4.80
C ASN A 163 14.43 -7.88 5.75
N VAL A 164 13.71 -6.80 6.13
CA VAL A 164 12.50 -6.87 6.96
C VAL A 164 11.38 -7.62 6.23
N LEU A 165 11.33 -7.47 4.91
CA LEU A 165 10.40 -8.18 4.02
C LEU A 165 10.91 -9.55 3.57
N LYS A 166 12.06 -10.02 4.10
CA LYS A 166 12.77 -11.21 3.65
C LYS A 166 13.12 -11.17 2.15
N LEU A 167 13.40 -9.98 1.65
CA LEU A 167 13.89 -9.70 0.31
C LEU A 167 15.39 -9.42 0.31
N SER A 168 15.99 -9.40 -0.88
CA SER A 168 17.40 -9.03 -1.11
C SER A 168 17.53 -8.30 -2.44
N ALA A 169 18.73 -7.81 -2.74
CA ALA A 169 19.02 -7.14 -4.03
C ALA A 169 18.63 -8.00 -5.24
N ASP A 170 18.84 -9.32 -5.15
CA ASP A 170 18.60 -10.27 -6.25
C ASP A 170 17.23 -10.96 -6.20
N ASN A 171 16.53 -10.89 -5.05
CA ASN A 171 15.22 -11.51 -4.84
C ASN A 171 14.27 -10.47 -4.22
N TYR A 172 13.65 -9.67 -5.07
CA TYR A 172 12.85 -8.52 -4.69
C TYR A 172 11.48 -8.46 -5.36
N GLN A 173 11.07 -9.53 -6.05
CA GLN A 173 9.75 -9.56 -6.70
C GLN A 173 8.64 -9.48 -5.67
N ILE A 174 7.77 -8.50 -5.86
CA ILE A 174 6.60 -8.28 -5.01
C ILE A 174 5.33 -8.10 -5.84
N GLU A 175 4.22 -8.52 -5.26
CA GLU A 175 2.89 -8.01 -5.62
C GLU A 175 2.48 -7.06 -4.50
N PHE A 176 1.88 -5.93 -4.85
CA PHE A 176 1.50 -4.95 -3.84
C PHE A 176 0.21 -4.21 -4.18
N LYS A 177 -0.37 -3.64 -3.16
CA LYS A 177 -1.54 -2.78 -3.19
C LYS A 177 -1.33 -1.65 -2.18
N VAL A 178 -1.84 -0.46 -2.51
CA VAL A 178 -2.01 0.62 -1.54
C VAL A 178 -3.49 0.75 -1.23
N ASN A 179 -3.83 1.02 0.02
CA ASN A 179 -5.22 1.28 0.40
C ASN A 179 -5.31 2.30 1.54
N ASP A 180 -6.42 3.01 1.59
CA ASP A 180 -6.78 3.93 2.66
C ASP A 180 -8.23 3.73 3.09
N ASN A 181 -8.49 3.81 4.40
CA ASN A 181 -9.84 3.85 4.98
C ASN A 181 -10.74 2.66 4.59
N ILE A 182 -10.16 1.47 4.47
CA ILE A 182 -10.90 0.25 4.19
C ILE A 182 -11.67 -0.20 5.45
N SER A 183 -12.98 -0.44 5.31
CA SER A 183 -13.85 -0.74 6.45
C SER A 183 -13.59 -2.09 7.10
N ASP A 184 -13.23 -3.11 6.31
CA ASP A 184 -12.83 -4.44 6.76
C ASP A 184 -11.71 -4.98 5.87
N SER A 185 -10.51 -4.94 6.36
CA SER A 185 -9.33 -5.37 5.60
C SER A 185 -9.16 -6.88 5.51
N SER A 186 -10.07 -7.67 6.04
CA SER A 186 -10.17 -9.12 5.83
C SER A 186 -11.17 -9.50 4.73
N ASP A 187 -12.03 -8.58 4.32
CA ASP A 187 -13.04 -8.78 3.28
C ASP A 187 -12.66 -8.08 1.98
N VAL A 188 -12.49 -8.85 0.90
CA VAL A 188 -12.16 -8.32 -0.43
C VAL A 188 -13.20 -7.33 -0.95
N LEU A 189 -14.47 -7.44 -0.56
CA LEU A 189 -15.52 -6.53 -0.98
C LEU A 189 -15.33 -5.12 -0.41
N SER A 190 -14.73 -5.01 0.77
CA SER A 190 -14.41 -3.72 1.38
C SER A 190 -13.46 -2.88 0.53
N PHE A 191 -12.59 -3.52 -0.26
CA PHE A 191 -11.69 -2.83 -1.21
C PHE A 191 -12.39 -2.32 -2.48
N TYR A 192 -13.68 -2.62 -2.65
CA TYR A 192 -14.51 -2.07 -3.73
C TYR A 192 -15.47 -0.99 -3.24
N ASN A 193 -15.91 -1.08 -1.98
CA ASN A 193 -17.05 -0.32 -1.50
C ASN A 193 -16.74 0.63 -0.34
N SER A 194 -15.50 0.65 0.16
CA SER A 194 -15.07 1.58 1.20
C SER A 194 -13.67 2.14 0.91
N GLY A 195 -13.40 3.33 1.40
CA GLY A 195 -12.11 4.00 1.26
C GLY A 195 -11.61 4.08 -0.17
N ASP A 196 -10.32 3.95 -0.34
CA ASP A 196 -9.65 3.87 -1.63
C ASP A 196 -8.71 2.67 -1.70
N SER A 197 -8.55 2.06 -2.87
CA SER A 197 -7.63 0.94 -3.05
C SER A 197 -7.01 0.90 -4.45
N ALA A 198 -5.73 1.05 -4.51
CA ALA A 198 -4.87 1.14 -5.68
C ALA A 198 -4.02 -0.12 -5.85
N PRO A 199 -4.29 -1.00 -6.82
CA PRO A 199 -5.45 -1.02 -7.72
C PRO A 199 -6.73 -1.47 -7.02
N ILE A 200 -7.87 -1.18 -7.65
CA ILE A 200 -9.20 -1.45 -7.10
C ILE A 200 -9.42 -2.92 -6.70
N GLY A 201 -10.12 -3.11 -5.61
CA GLY A 201 -10.65 -4.40 -5.17
C GLY A 201 -9.58 -5.46 -4.92
N GLY A 202 -9.79 -6.68 -5.42
CA GLY A 202 -8.87 -7.82 -5.25
C GLY A 202 -7.63 -7.81 -6.14
N LEU A 203 -7.39 -6.75 -6.93
CA LEU A 203 -6.21 -6.64 -7.80
C LEU A 203 -4.94 -6.27 -7.04
N SER A 204 -3.78 -6.61 -7.62
CA SER A 204 -2.47 -6.19 -7.14
C SER A 204 -1.56 -5.85 -8.32
N TRP A 205 -0.70 -4.86 -8.13
CA TRP A 205 0.39 -4.56 -9.06
C TRP A 205 1.60 -5.46 -8.80
N GLN A 206 2.45 -5.57 -9.80
CA GLN A 206 3.69 -6.35 -9.74
C GLN A 206 4.90 -5.45 -9.95
N PHE A 207 5.94 -5.65 -9.13
CA PHE A 207 7.23 -4.99 -9.27
C PHE A 207 8.35 -6.03 -9.25
N GLY A 208 9.31 -5.88 -10.17
CA GLY A 208 10.49 -6.75 -10.25
C GLY A 208 10.30 -8.09 -10.98
N TYR A 209 9.22 -8.26 -11.75
CA TYR A 209 8.92 -9.48 -12.52
C TYR A 209 9.42 -9.37 -13.96
#